data_3b8de4d40d8dc881dabf18febfb49e70
#
_entry.id   3b8de4d40d8dc881dabf18febfb49e70
#
_cell.length_a   1.000
_cell.length_b   1.000
_cell.length_c   1.000
_cell.angle_alpha   90.00
_cell.angle_beta   90.00
_cell.angle_gamma   90.00
#
_symmetry.space_group_name_H-M   'P 1'
#
loop_
_entity.id
_entity.type
_entity.pdbx_description
1 polymer ?
#
loop_
_entity_poly.entity_id
_entity_poly.type
_entity_poly.pdbx_seq_one_letter_code
_entity_poly.pdbx_strand_id
1 'polypeptide(L)'
;VRSRRQRQMCIRDSTVEMLRETVGEVGIDPAILGPVSADVRPKAPGMKYRHYAPKADLTLVEGETEAVVETINRLAGEKLAEGRKVGIICTDETKDRYPAGMLESIGARARQETVAHNLYAVLRDFDDRGAEYIFSEGFSEDNLGRAIMNRLNKAAGYHILKV
;
A
#
# COMPACT_ATOMS: atom_id res chain seq x y z
N VAL A 1 -10.41 30.67 9.62
CA VAL A 1 -10.61 29.35 10.24
C VAL A 1 -10.41 28.30 9.19
N ARG A 2 -9.27 27.59 9.19
CA ARG A 2 -9.03 26.47 8.27
C ARG A 2 -10.03 25.36 8.59
N SER A 3 -10.73 24.88 7.57
CA SER A 3 -11.78 23.88 7.73
C SER A 3 -11.18 22.56 8.27
N ARG A 4 -11.98 21.75 8.98
CA ARG A 4 -11.61 20.42 9.45
C ARG A 4 -11.05 19.51 8.34
N ARG A 5 -11.49 19.69 7.09
CA ARG A 5 -11.01 18.97 5.90
C ARG A 5 -9.55 19.24 5.59
N GLN A 6 -9.10 20.48 5.73
CA GLN A 6 -7.70 20.86 5.47
C GLN A 6 -6.73 20.29 6.52
N ARG A 7 -7.19 20.12 7.76
CA ARG A 7 -6.44 19.44 8.81
C ARG A 7 -6.26 17.94 8.52
N GLN A 8 -7.29 17.29 8.00
CA GLN A 8 -7.18 15.87 7.59
C GLN A 8 -6.20 15.64 6.44
N MET A 9 -6.07 16.57 5.48
CA MET A 9 -5.08 16.44 4.40
C MET A 9 -3.63 16.64 4.86
N CYS A 10 -3.40 17.43 5.89
CA CYS A 10 -2.06 17.65 6.47
C CYS A 10 -1.58 16.48 7.34
N ILE A 11 -2.46 15.60 7.78
CA ILE A 11 -2.15 14.44 8.64
C ILE A 11 -1.35 13.33 7.91
N ARG A 12 -1.32 13.32 6.59
CA ARG A 12 -0.56 12.30 5.83
C ARG A 12 0.94 12.26 6.20
N ASP A 13 1.49 13.37 6.67
CA ASP A 13 2.90 13.52 7.02
C ASP A 13 3.13 13.46 8.55
N SER A 14 2.06 13.20 9.31
CA SER A 14 2.10 13.08 10.78
C SER A 14 1.61 11.71 11.21
N THR A 15 2.32 11.08 12.15
CA THR A 15 1.90 9.82 12.74
C THR A 15 0.89 10.05 13.87
N VAL A 16 0.17 8.98 14.28
CA VAL A 16 -0.73 9.04 15.44
C VAL A 16 0.04 9.43 16.71
N GLU A 17 1.27 8.96 16.82
CA GLU A 17 2.18 9.24 17.92
C GLU A 17 2.52 10.73 17.98
N MET A 18 2.93 11.34 16.87
CA MET A 18 3.19 12.79 16.76
C MET A 18 1.95 13.62 17.11
N LEU A 19 0.77 13.14 16.71
CA LEU A 19 -0.48 13.81 17.08
C LEU A 19 -0.75 13.72 18.59
N ARG A 20 -0.51 12.54 19.18
CA ARG A 20 -0.67 12.35 20.64
C ARG A 20 0.24 13.26 21.46
N GLU A 21 1.49 13.45 21.02
CA GLU A 21 2.43 14.37 21.65
C GLU A 21 1.92 15.82 21.64
N THR A 22 1.18 16.21 20.60
CA THR A 22 0.72 17.60 20.41
C THR A 22 -0.64 17.86 21.06
N VAL A 23 -1.58 16.91 20.97
CA VAL A 23 -2.99 17.13 21.37
C VAL A 23 -3.46 16.19 22.50
N GLY A 24 -2.59 15.30 22.98
CA GLY A 24 -2.88 14.33 24.03
C GLY A 24 -3.65 13.12 23.50
N GLU A 25 -4.96 13.07 23.67
CA GLU A 25 -5.76 11.92 23.28
C GLU A 25 -6.13 11.97 21.79
N VAL A 26 -5.86 10.87 21.05
CA VAL A 26 -6.19 10.72 19.63
C VAL A 26 -6.95 9.42 19.42
N GLY A 27 -8.20 9.52 18.96
CA GLY A 27 -9.00 8.38 18.54
C GLY A 27 -8.71 8.00 17.08
N ILE A 28 -8.64 6.71 16.78
CA ILE A 28 -8.52 6.18 15.43
C ILE A 28 -9.92 5.76 14.95
N ASP A 29 -10.34 6.27 13.80
CA ASP A 29 -11.62 5.89 13.21
C ASP A 29 -11.56 4.44 12.70
N PRO A 30 -12.47 3.53 13.14
CA PRO A 30 -12.45 2.13 12.71
C PRO A 30 -12.50 1.93 11.19
N ALA A 31 -13.08 2.87 10.45
CA ALA A 31 -13.13 2.83 8.97
C ALA A 31 -11.75 2.99 8.30
N ILE A 32 -10.69 3.29 9.08
CA ILE A 32 -9.31 3.31 8.58
C ILE A 32 -8.68 1.90 8.69
N LEU A 33 -9.17 1.07 9.60
CA LEU A 33 -8.56 -0.20 9.96
C LEU A 33 -9.03 -1.39 9.10
N GLY A 34 -10.06 -1.20 8.27
CA GLY A 34 -10.60 -2.30 7.46
C GLY A 34 -11.61 -1.84 6.41
N PRO A 35 -12.17 -2.79 5.64
CA PRO A 35 -13.22 -2.46 4.68
C PRO A 35 -14.43 -1.87 5.40
N VAL A 36 -14.91 -0.74 4.87
CA VAL A 36 -16.08 -0.07 5.43
C VAL A 36 -17.30 -0.92 5.15
N SER A 37 -17.96 -1.42 6.19
CA SER A 37 -19.25 -2.12 6.04
C SER A 37 -20.30 -1.17 5.45
N ALA A 38 -21.29 -1.73 4.74
CA ALA A 38 -22.31 -0.94 4.02
C ALA A 38 -23.10 0.02 4.93
N ASP A 39 -23.15 -0.26 6.23
CA ASP A 39 -23.88 0.51 7.23
C ASP A 39 -23.08 1.69 7.82
N VAL A 40 -21.80 1.78 7.57
CA VAL A 40 -20.95 2.86 8.09
C VAL A 40 -21.00 4.05 7.16
N ARG A 41 -21.58 5.16 7.62
CA ARG A 41 -21.57 6.43 6.87
C ARG A 41 -20.15 7.04 6.88
N PRO A 42 -19.46 7.09 5.73
CA PRO A 42 -18.09 7.58 5.69
C PRO A 42 -18.02 9.05 6.07
N LYS A 43 -17.12 9.37 7.00
CA LYS A 43 -16.90 10.75 7.48
C LYS A 43 -16.10 11.61 6.50
N ALA A 44 -15.43 10.99 5.52
CA ALA A 44 -14.66 11.68 4.50
C ALA A 44 -14.81 11.01 3.12
N PRO A 45 -14.77 11.78 2.02
CA PRO A 45 -14.95 11.24 0.66
C PRO A 45 -13.98 10.11 0.31
N GLY A 46 -12.72 10.20 0.78
CA GLY A 46 -11.68 9.19 0.54
C GLY A 46 -11.88 7.85 1.27
N MET A 47 -12.92 7.72 2.10
CA MET A 47 -13.25 6.47 2.79
C MET A 47 -14.19 5.57 1.96
N LYS A 48 -14.91 6.13 0.98
CA LYS A 48 -15.97 5.43 0.23
C LYS A 48 -15.49 4.87 -1.11
N TYR A 49 -14.49 5.47 -1.72
CA TYR A 49 -14.09 5.14 -3.09
C TYR A 49 -12.69 4.54 -3.11
N ARG A 50 -12.45 3.62 -4.06
CA ARG A 50 -11.11 3.21 -4.44
C ARG A 50 -10.38 4.44 -5.00
N HIS A 51 -9.62 5.11 -4.14
CA HIS A 51 -8.77 6.21 -4.55
C HIS A 51 -7.37 5.68 -4.82
N TYR A 52 -6.81 6.04 -5.98
CA TYR A 52 -5.44 5.70 -6.37
C TYR A 52 -5.18 4.20 -6.60
N ALA A 53 -6.24 3.38 -6.73
CA ALA A 53 -6.09 2.00 -7.14
C ALA A 53 -5.58 1.97 -8.58
N PRO A 54 -4.56 1.14 -8.88
CA PRO A 54 -4.14 0.88 -10.25
C PRO A 54 -5.27 0.20 -11.03
N LYS A 55 -5.17 0.22 -12.35
CA LYS A 55 -6.07 -0.54 -13.24
C LYS A 55 -5.83 -2.04 -13.12
N ALA A 56 -4.60 -2.42 -12.81
CA ALA A 56 -4.18 -3.78 -12.57
C ALA A 56 -4.83 -4.37 -11.31
N ASP A 57 -4.94 -5.68 -11.27
CA ASP A 57 -5.32 -6.42 -10.05
C ASP A 57 -4.13 -6.46 -9.10
N LEU A 58 -4.21 -5.68 -8.01
CA LEU A 58 -3.16 -5.58 -7.00
C LEU A 58 -3.41 -6.55 -5.86
N THR A 59 -2.47 -7.45 -5.61
CA THR A 59 -2.43 -8.34 -4.45
C THR A 59 -1.30 -7.94 -3.51
N LEU A 60 -1.63 -7.72 -2.24
CA LEU A 60 -0.67 -7.46 -1.17
C LEU A 60 -0.30 -8.77 -0.50
N VAL A 61 0.98 -9.05 -0.33
CA VAL A 61 1.48 -10.25 0.34
C VAL A 61 2.15 -9.86 1.65
N GLU A 62 1.61 -10.36 2.76
CA GLU A 62 2.06 -10.08 4.13
C GLU A 62 2.62 -11.34 4.79
N GLY A 63 3.72 -11.20 5.50
CA GLY A 63 4.35 -12.28 6.26
C GLY A 63 5.85 -12.06 6.44
N GLU A 64 6.56 -13.12 6.77
CA GLU A 64 8.01 -13.10 6.84
C GLU A 64 8.62 -12.90 5.45
N THR A 65 9.71 -12.12 5.38
CA THR A 65 10.31 -11.67 4.11
C THR A 65 10.58 -12.82 3.14
N GLU A 66 11.09 -13.96 3.66
CA GLU A 66 11.41 -15.14 2.83
C GLU A 66 10.14 -15.72 2.20
N ALA A 67 9.10 -15.94 2.99
CA ALA A 67 7.82 -16.48 2.54
C ALA A 67 7.11 -15.53 1.55
N VAL A 68 7.20 -14.21 1.80
CA VAL A 68 6.65 -13.17 0.92
C VAL A 68 7.32 -13.22 -0.45
N VAL A 69 8.66 -13.22 -0.50
CA VAL A 69 9.42 -13.26 -1.76
C VAL A 69 9.12 -14.55 -2.54
N GLU A 70 9.12 -15.71 -1.86
CA GLU A 70 8.81 -16.99 -2.50
C GLU A 70 7.39 -16.99 -3.08
N THR A 71 6.42 -16.52 -2.32
CA THR A 71 5.03 -16.46 -2.75
C THR A 71 4.85 -15.52 -3.92
N ILE A 72 5.42 -14.31 -3.89
CA ILE A 72 5.35 -13.36 -4.99
C ILE A 72 5.98 -13.96 -6.25
N ASN A 73 7.16 -14.58 -6.14
CA ASN A 73 7.82 -15.22 -7.28
C ASN A 73 6.96 -16.33 -7.91
N ARG A 74 6.33 -17.17 -7.08
CA ARG A 74 5.42 -18.21 -7.56
C ARG A 74 4.21 -17.61 -8.28
N LEU A 75 3.50 -16.67 -7.66
CA LEU A 75 2.31 -16.05 -8.24
C LEU A 75 2.62 -15.25 -9.51
N ALA A 76 3.72 -14.50 -9.50
CA ALA A 76 4.19 -13.77 -10.68
C ALA A 76 4.56 -14.73 -11.81
N GLY A 77 5.26 -15.82 -11.51
CA GLY A 77 5.62 -16.85 -12.47
C GLY A 77 4.40 -17.51 -13.12
N GLU A 78 3.37 -17.82 -12.34
CA GLU A 78 2.10 -18.37 -12.85
C GLU A 78 1.45 -17.40 -13.86
N LYS A 79 1.35 -16.11 -13.51
CA LYS A 79 0.75 -15.09 -14.38
C LYS A 79 1.59 -14.78 -15.63
N LEU A 80 2.91 -14.77 -15.50
CA LEU A 80 3.81 -14.62 -16.64
C LEU A 80 3.72 -15.81 -17.61
N ALA A 81 3.58 -17.04 -17.09
CA ALA A 81 3.36 -18.24 -17.91
C ALA A 81 2.02 -18.18 -18.67
N GLU A 82 1.00 -17.49 -18.15
CA GLU A 82 -0.26 -17.20 -18.83
C GLU A 82 -0.11 -16.08 -19.89
N GLY A 83 1.09 -15.51 -20.07
CA GLY A 83 1.35 -14.40 -20.99
C GLY A 83 0.87 -13.04 -20.49
N ARG A 84 0.60 -12.91 -19.19
CA ARG A 84 0.13 -11.67 -18.58
C ARG A 84 1.27 -10.73 -18.23
N LYS A 85 0.97 -9.43 -18.23
CA LYS A 85 1.91 -8.38 -17.79
C LYS A 85 1.84 -8.22 -16.29
N VAL A 86 2.94 -8.56 -15.62
CA VAL A 86 3.03 -8.59 -14.16
C VAL A 86 3.97 -7.51 -13.65
N GLY A 87 3.49 -6.67 -12.72
CA GLY A 87 4.27 -5.74 -11.92
C GLY A 87 4.60 -6.32 -10.55
N ILE A 88 5.77 -5.99 -10.01
CA ILE A 88 6.18 -6.35 -8.65
C ILE A 88 6.65 -5.09 -7.95
N ILE A 89 6.01 -4.77 -6.83
CA ILE A 89 6.42 -3.71 -5.91
C ILE A 89 7.27 -4.34 -4.81
N CYS A 90 8.53 -3.98 -4.77
CA CYS A 90 9.50 -4.48 -3.79
C CYS A 90 10.20 -3.35 -3.05
N THR A 91 11.10 -3.69 -2.16
CA THR A 91 12.00 -2.76 -1.49
C THR A 91 13.42 -2.85 -2.04
N ASP A 92 14.28 -1.88 -1.70
CA ASP A 92 15.68 -1.89 -2.11
C ASP A 92 16.41 -3.14 -1.62
N GLU A 93 15.97 -3.71 -0.49
CA GLU A 93 16.54 -4.88 0.15
C GLU A 93 16.19 -6.19 -0.56
N THR A 94 15.06 -6.23 -1.28
CA THR A 94 14.53 -7.47 -1.88
C THR A 94 14.52 -7.47 -3.40
N LYS A 95 14.79 -6.32 -4.04
CA LYS A 95 14.66 -6.17 -5.50
C LYS A 95 15.42 -7.21 -6.33
N ASP A 96 16.62 -7.61 -5.89
CA ASP A 96 17.46 -8.56 -6.61
C ASP A 96 16.98 -10.02 -6.46
N ARG A 97 15.93 -10.25 -5.67
CA ARG A 97 15.32 -11.55 -5.41
C ARG A 97 14.14 -11.88 -6.32
N TYR A 98 13.75 -10.95 -7.19
CA TYR A 98 12.68 -11.10 -8.16
C TYR A 98 13.25 -11.21 -9.57
N PRO A 99 13.31 -12.44 -10.15
CA PRO A 99 14.00 -12.66 -11.43
C PRO A 99 13.19 -12.25 -12.67
N ALA A 100 11.89 -12.01 -12.51
CA ALA A 100 11.00 -11.77 -13.66
C ALA A 100 9.86 -10.79 -13.31
N GLY A 101 9.29 -10.17 -14.35
CA GLY A 101 8.24 -9.18 -14.21
C GLY A 101 8.75 -7.74 -14.38
N MET A 102 7.81 -6.79 -14.32
CA MET A 102 8.14 -5.36 -14.27
C MET A 102 8.41 -5.00 -12.81
N LEU A 103 9.68 -4.89 -12.46
CA LEU A 103 10.12 -4.68 -11.08
C LEU A 103 10.27 -3.19 -10.77
N GLU A 104 9.65 -2.74 -9.66
CA GLU A 104 9.81 -1.38 -9.14
C GLU A 104 10.10 -1.41 -7.64
N SER A 105 11.24 -0.84 -7.26
CA SER A 105 11.54 -0.58 -5.85
C SER A 105 10.89 0.73 -5.42
N ILE A 106 10.13 0.68 -4.33
CA ILE A 106 9.53 1.89 -3.75
C ILE A 106 10.42 2.54 -2.69
N GLY A 107 11.61 2.00 -2.44
CA GLY A 107 12.58 2.52 -1.50
C GLY A 107 13.01 1.52 -0.44
N ALA A 108 13.82 1.97 0.51
CA ALA A 108 14.35 1.13 1.57
C ALA A 108 13.31 0.90 2.69
N ARG A 109 13.16 -0.35 3.14
CA ARG A 109 12.25 -0.74 4.24
C ARG A 109 12.60 0.00 5.54
N ALA A 110 13.88 0.26 5.78
CA ALA A 110 14.36 1.01 6.93
C ALA A 110 14.06 2.53 6.85
N ARG A 111 13.73 3.05 5.67
CA ARG A 111 13.42 4.48 5.43
C ARG A 111 12.00 4.61 4.87
N GLN A 112 11.02 4.43 5.73
CA GLN A 112 9.60 4.44 5.36
C GLN A 112 9.15 5.72 4.64
N GLU A 113 9.85 6.85 4.83
CA GLU A 113 9.58 8.11 4.12
C GLU A 113 9.77 7.94 2.60
N THR A 114 10.80 7.20 2.18
CA THR A 114 11.05 6.93 0.75
C THR A 114 9.92 6.10 0.15
N VAL A 115 9.46 5.08 0.88
CA VAL A 115 8.33 4.22 0.49
C VAL A 115 7.05 5.04 0.36
N ALA A 116 6.74 5.86 1.37
CA ALA A 116 5.54 6.71 1.37
C ALA A 116 5.54 7.73 0.23
N HIS A 117 6.72 8.25 -0.13
CA HIS A 117 6.90 9.22 -1.22
C HIS A 117 6.67 8.57 -2.60
N ASN A 118 7.24 7.40 -2.83
CA ASN A 118 7.28 6.77 -4.15
C ASN A 118 6.02 5.97 -4.49
N LEU A 119 5.22 5.57 -3.50
CA LEU A 119 4.12 4.63 -3.66
C LEU A 119 3.17 4.98 -4.81
N TYR A 120 2.73 6.25 -4.91
CA TYR A 120 1.81 6.66 -5.95
C TYR A 120 2.46 6.73 -7.33
N ALA A 121 3.72 7.13 -7.40
CA ALA A 121 4.46 7.19 -8.66
C ALA A 121 4.61 5.79 -9.24
N VAL A 122 4.95 4.81 -8.43
CA VAL A 122 5.12 3.41 -8.83
C VAL A 122 3.79 2.81 -9.32
N LEU A 123 2.67 3.05 -8.61
CA LEU A 123 1.36 2.55 -9.06
C LEU A 123 0.95 3.13 -10.42
N ARG A 124 1.26 4.41 -10.68
CA ARG A 124 1.00 5.04 -11.99
C ARG A 124 1.92 4.50 -13.08
N ASP A 125 3.19 4.28 -12.77
CA ASP A 125 4.13 3.70 -13.73
C ASP A 125 3.65 2.33 -14.23
N PHE A 126 3.14 1.49 -13.34
CA PHE A 126 2.53 0.21 -13.74
C PHE A 126 1.29 0.39 -14.61
N ASP A 127 0.45 1.39 -14.34
CA ASP A 127 -0.69 1.71 -15.20
C ASP A 127 -0.24 2.13 -16.61
N ASP A 128 0.80 2.97 -16.69
CA ASP A 128 1.34 3.47 -17.96
C ASP A 128 2.03 2.36 -18.77
N ARG A 129 2.66 1.39 -18.09
CA ARG A 129 3.28 0.20 -18.69
C ARG A 129 2.27 -0.90 -19.00
N GLY A 130 1.02 -0.71 -18.59
CA GLY A 130 -0.09 -1.63 -18.87
C GLY A 130 0.01 -2.93 -18.09
N ALA A 131 0.45 -2.91 -16.85
CA ALA A 131 0.38 -4.07 -15.97
C ALA A 131 -1.07 -4.55 -15.84
N GLU A 132 -1.27 -5.86 -15.84
CA GLU A 132 -2.56 -6.51 -15.61
C GLU A 132 -2.67 -7.03 -14.16
N TYR A 133 -1.55 -7.46 -13.60
CA TYR A 133 -1.42 -7.93 -12.22
C TYR A 133 -0.27 -7.21 -11.55
N ILE A 134 -0.43 -6.86 -10.29
CA ILE A 134 0.63 -6.29 -9.45
C ILE A 134 0.68 -7.06 -8.15
N PHE A 135 1.86 -7.51 -7.76
CA PHE A 135 2.13 -8.09 -6.45
C PHE A 135 2.99 -7.13 -5.64
N SER A 136 2.61 -6.88 -4.39
CA SER A 136 3.34 -5.97 -3.49
C SER A 136 3.72 -6.66 -2.20
N GLU A 137 4.94 -6.40 -1.75
CA GLU A 137 5.31 -6.71 -0.37
C GLU A 137 4.50 -5.87 0.61
N GLY A 138 4.19 -6.44 1.78
CA GLY A 138 3.65 -5.72 2.93
C GLY A 138 4.74 -5.03 3.76
N PHE A 139 4.32 -4.10 4.60
CA PHE A 139 5.18 -3.33 5.51
C PHE A 139 4.69 -3.46 6.95
N SER A 140 5.59 -3.19 7.92
CA SER A 140 5.17 -3.09 9.32
C SER A 140 4.19 -1.92 9.50
N GLU A 141 3.27 -2.04 10.47
CA GLU A 141 2.31 -0.97 10.78
C GLU A 141 2.85 0.07 11.77
N ASP A 142 4.15 0.06 12.04
CA ASP A 142 4.79 1.02 12.92
C ASP A 142 4.98 2.37 12.21
N ASN A 143 4.83 3.46 12.95
CA ASN A 143 5.07 4.82 12.46
C ASN A 143 4.36 5.13 11.13
N LEU A 144 5.13 5.47 10.09
CA LEU A 144 4.62 5.72 8.73
C LEU A 144 4.10 4.46 8.03
N GLY A 145 4.54 3.28 8.47
CA GLY A 145 4.12 2.00 7.90
C GLY A 145 2.60 1.82 7.91
N ARG A 146 1.92 2.26 8.97
CA ARG A 146 0.44 2.25 9.03
C ARG A 146 -0.19 3.09 7.91
N ALA A 147 0.38 4.25 7.59
CA ALA A 147 -0.11 5.10 6.51
C ALA A 147 0.17 4.49 5.13
N ILE A 148 1.32 3.83 4.97
CA ILE A 148 1.68 3.09 3.76
C ILE A 148 0.72 1.92 3.56
N MET A 149 0.54 1.08 4.58
CA MET A 149 -0.35 -0.08 4.54
C MET A 149 -1.80 0.31 4.28
N ASN A 150 -2.29 1.38 4.91
CA ASN A 150 -3.64 1.87 4.64
C ASN A 150 -3.85 2.24 3.14
N ARG A 151 -2.83 2.81 2.50
CA ARG A 151 -2.88 3.14 1.07
C ARG A 151 -2.79 1.90 0.19
N LEU A 152 -1.88 0.98 0.50
CA LEU A 152 -1.73 -0.29 -0.21
C LEU A 152 -3.00 -1.13 -0.11
N ASN A 153 -3.56 -1.28 1.10
CA ASN A 153 -4.79 -2.01 1.33
C ASN A 153 -5.96 -1.46 0.51
N LYS A 154 -6.09 -0.13 0.46
CA LYS A 154 -7.13 0.53 -0.36
C LYS A 154 -6.86 0.39 -1.86
N ALA A 155 -5.61 0.48 -2.30
CA ALA A 155 -5.23 0.26 -3.70
C ALA A 155 -5.48 -1.19 -4.12
N ALA A 156 -5.17 -2.17 -3.26
CA ALA A 156 -5.45 -3.58 -3.46
C ALA A 156 -6.94 -3.95 -3.30
N GLY A 157 -7.80 -3.02 -2.86
CA GLY A 157 -9.18 -3.34 -2.53
C GLY A 157 -9.30 -4.40 -1.44
N TYR A 158 -8.33 -4.42 -0.51
CA TYR A 158 -8.18 -5.40 0.57
C TYR A 158 -7.92 -6.84 0.10
N HIS A 159 -7.38 -7.01 -1.11
CA HIS A 159 -6.90 -8.30 -1.58
C HIS A 159 -5.52 -8.56 -0.95
N ILE A 160 -5.53 -9.21 0.22
CA ILE A 160 -4.36 -9.47 1.07
C ILE A 160 -4.16 -10.97 1.19
N LEU A 161 -2.96 -11.45 0.90
CA LEU A 161 -2.52 -12.81 1.11
C LEU A 161 -1.52 -12.84 2.28
N LYS A 162 -1.84 -13.60 3.33
CA LYS A 162 -0.94 -13.82 4.47
C LYS A 162 -0.21 -15.14 4.34
N VAL A 163 1.11 -15.11 4.54
CA VAL A 163 2.02 -16.24 4.37
C VAL A 163 2.98 -16.37 5.55
#